data_8273ac6be7ac6e7b1981d4148e2e8c09
#
_entry.id   8273ac6be7ac6e7b1981d4148e2e8c09
#
_cell.length_a   1.000
_cell.length_b   1.000
_cell.length_c   1.000
_cell.angle_alpha   90.00
_cell.angle_beta   90.00
_cell.angle_gamma   90.00
#
_symmetry.space_group_name_H-M   'P 1'
#
loop_
_entity.id
_entity.type
_entity.pdbx_description
1 polymer ?
#
loop_
_entity_poly.entity_id
_entity_poly.type
_entity_poly.pdbx_seq_one_letter_code
_entity_poly.pdbx_strand_id
1 'polypeptide(L)'
;VLKYNFKTLGADTTNFKEFLEDNLNVKAIYNSDIQFALNTINITIPGIVKKTKDEIPRNKLIDYIIASCSATPVLQPHKIGFSKYIDGGFADNLAIDYARELGATEILAVDLYYLKPTHEEEMNAKDVTYIFPSEDLGSFFSFNKNEMLRNQAIGYKDAYNKLLLYR
;
A
#
# COMPACT_ATOMS: atom_id res chain seq x y z
N VAL A 1 -12.63 2.15 -17.31
CA VAL A 1 -11.44 2.26 -18.19
C VAL A 1 -10.62 3.44 -17.73
N LEU A 2 -9.39 3.22 -17.26
CA LEU A 2 -8.45 4.27 -16.87
C LEU A 2 -8.07 5.09 -18.11
N LYS A 3 -8.34 6.40 -18.08
CA LYS A 3 -7.94 7.31 -19.16
C LYS A 3 -6.54 7.87 -18.83
N TYR A 4 -5.54 7.45 -19.59
CA TYR A 4 -4.19 8.00 -19.48
C TYR A 4 -4.13 9.39 -20.10
N ASN A 5 -3.59 10.37 -19.39
CA ASN A 5 -3.42 11.72 -19.88
C ASN A 5 -1.93 12.09 -19.93
N PHE A 6 -1.35 12.16 -21.12
CA PHE A 6 0.06 12.50 -21.33
C PHE A 6 0.47 13.89 -20.80
N LYS A 7 -0.49 14.82 -20.66
CA LYS A 7 -0.22 16.17 -20.14
C LYS A 7 -0.09 16.20 -18.60
N THR A 8 -0.66 15.21 -17.92
CA THR A 8 -0.71 15.13 -16.45
C THR A 8 0.12 13.99 -15.85
N LEU A 9 0.87 13.26 -16.69
CA LEU A 9 1.72 12.13 -16.29
C LEU A 9 0.95 11.07 -15.49
N GLY A 10 0.04 10.35 -16.16
CA GLY A 10 -0.61 9.19 -15.58
C GLY A 10 -2.12 9.12 -15.82
N ALA A 11 -2.69 7.99 -15.42
CA ALA A 11 -4.13 7.76 -15.49
C ALA A 11 -4.86 8.56 -14.40
N ASP A 12 -6.06 9.03 -14.74
CA ASP A 12 -6.96 9.72 -13.81
C ASP A 12 -7.46 8.77 -12.72
N THR A 13 -7.44 9.23 -11.48
CA THR A 13 -7.86 8.48 -10.29
C THR A 13 -9.30 8.77 -9.86
N THR A 14 -10.09 9.52 -10.64
CA THR A 14 -11.47 9.91 -10.28
C THR A 14 -12.34 8.69 -10.00
N ASN A 15 -12.36 7.70 -10.90
CA ASN A 15 -13.15 6.48 -10.70
C ASN A 15 -12.68 5.67 -9.45
N PHE A 16 -11.39 5.74 -9.12
CA PHE A 16 -10.87 5.09 -7.92
C PHE A 16 -11.34 5.82 -6.66
N LYS A 17 -11.40 7.14 -6.72
CA LYS A 17 -11.94 7.95 -5.62
C LYS A 17 -13.42 7.64 -5.39
N GLU A 18 -14.24 7.65 -6.43
CA GLU A 18 -15.66 7.27 -6.36
C GLU A 18 -15.84 5.86 -5.77
N PHE A 19 -15.07 4.89 -6.24
CA PHE A 19 -15.09 3.54 -5.69
C PHE A 19 -14.79 3.51 -4.18
N LEU A 20 -13.79 4.28 -3.71
CA LEU A 20 -13.47 4.34 -2.28
C LEU A 20 -14.57 5.05 -1.49
N GLU A 21 -15.16 6.12 -2.02
CA GLU A 21 -16.27 6.84 -1.39
C GLU A 21 -17.51 5.93 -1.21
N ASP A 22 -17.80 5.08 -2.19
CA ASP A 22 -18.94 4.16 -2.16
C ASP A 22 -18.74 2.94 -1.25
N ASN A 23 -17.48 2.48 -1.09
CA ASN A 23 -17.19 1.20 -0.44
C ASN A 23 -16.47 1.33 0.91
N LEU A 24 -15.88 2.47 1.25
CA LEU A 24 -15.10 2.66 2.46
C LEU A 24 -15.92 3.33 3.57
N ASN A 25 -16.12 2.63 4.66
CA ASN A 25 -16.76 3.22 5.83
C ASN A 25 -15.74 4.00 6.68
N VAL A 26 -15.49 5.25 6.30
CA VAL A 26 -14.57 6.16 7.00
C VAL A 26 -14.91 6.29 8.49
N LYS A 27 -16.21 6.37 8.85
CA LYS A 27 -16.64 6.46 10.24
C LYS A 27 -16.22 5.23 11.05
N ALA A 28 -16.35 4.04 10.48
CA ALA A 28 -15.95 2.79 11.14
C ALA A 28 -14.44 2.75 11.39
N ILE A 29 -13.62 3.22 10.43
CA ILE A 29 -12.15 3.28 10.58
C ILE A 29 -11.76 4.14 11.78
N TYR A 30 -12.33 5.34 11.91
CA TYR A 30 -12.00 6.25 13.01
C TYR A 30 -12.58 5.81 14.36
N ASN A 31 -13.65 5.01 14.37
CA ASN A 31 -14.24 4.47 15.59
C ASN A 31 -13.63 3.14 16.01
N SER A 32 -12.78 2.55 15.19
CA SER A 32 -12.09 1.28 15.49
C SER A 32 -10.89 1.52 16.41
N ASP A 33 -10.64 0.58 17.33
CA ASP A 33 -9.41 0.54 18.14
C ASP A 33 -8.18 0.13 17.31
N ILE A 34 -8.40 -0.41 16.09
CA ILE A 34 -7.30 -0.76 15.18
C ILE A 34 -6.70 0.54 14.63
N GLN A 35 -5.39 0.68 14.79
CA GLN A 35 -4.65 1.78 14.21
C GLN A 35 -4.48 1.57 12.69
N PHE A 36 -4.77 2.61 11.92
CA PHE A 36 -4.48 2.66 10.50
C PHE A 36 -3.37 3.68 10.25
N ALA A 37 -2.38 3.31 9.47
CA ALA A 37 -1.29 4.19 9.09
C ALA A 37 -0.92 3.97 7.61
N LEU A 38 -0.35 4.98 6.99
CA LEU A 38 0.16 4.94 5.63
C LEU A 38 1.37 5.87 5.47
N ASN A 39 2.12 5.65 4.39
CA ASN A 39 3.16 6.56 3.93
C ASN A 39 2.85 7.05 2.51
N THR A 40 3.39 8.20 2.16
CA THR A 40 3.35 8.80 0.82
C THR A 40 4.53 9.74 0.67
N ILE A 41 4.85 10.13 -0.56
CA ILE A 41 5.93 11.10 -0.82
C ILE A 41 5.33 12.42 -1.26
N ASN A 42 5.60 13.49 -0.52
CA ASN A 42 5.28 14.84 -0.97
C ASN A 42 6.33 15.29 -1.99
N ILE A 43 5.89 15.62 -3.21
CA ILE A 43 6.79 16.09 -4.30
C ILE A 43 6.78 17.61 -4.46
N THR A 44 5.89 18.31 -3.78
CA THR A 44 5.89 19.79 -3.74
C THR A 44 6.88 20.32 -2.70
N ILE A 45 6.85 19.71 -1.51
CA ILE A 45 7.86 19.90 -0.46
C ILE A 45 8.49 18.52 -0.28
N PRO A 46 9.64 18.25 -0.94
CA PRO A 46 10.18 16.91 -1.03
C PRO A 46 10.40 16.25 0.33
N GLY A 47 9.79 15.06 0.52
CA GLY A 47 9.95 14.27 1.74
C GLY A 47 8.93 13.16 1.86
N ILE A 48 9.29 12.14 2.66
CA ILE A 48 8.39 11.06 3.04
C ILE A 48 7.41 11.60 4.09
N VAL A 49 6.14 11.33 3.90
CA VAL A 49 5.07 11.70 4.82
C VAL A 49 4.43 10.43 5.36
N LYS A 50 4.70 10.12 6.61
CA LYS A 50 4.08 9.04 7.37
C LYS A 50 2.90 9.62 8.16
N LYS A 51 1.74 8.98 8.15
CA LYS A 51 0.56 9.43 8.88
C LYS A 51 -0.26 8.28 9.42
N THR A 52 -0.69 8.43 10.65
CA THR A 52 -1.74 7.62 11.26
C THR A 52 -3.13 8.21 10.98
N LYS A 53 -4.18 7.41 11.18
CA LYS A 53 -5.56 7.91 11.05
C LYS A 53 -5.84 9.14 11.93
N ASP A 54 -5.22 9.22 13.10
CA ASP A 54 -5.45 10.32 14.07
C ASP A 54 -4.83 11.64 13.61
N GLU A 55 -3.83 11.58 12.73
CA GLU A 55 -3.16 12.74 12.12
C GLU A 55 -3.81 13.16 10.79
N ILE A 56 -4.73 12.37 10.26
CA ILE A 56 -5.42 12.65 9.00
C ILE A 56 -6.83 13.18 9.32
N PRO A 57 -7.22 14.37 8.84
CA PRO A 57 -8.61 14.82 8.95
C PRO A 57 -9.56 13.80 8.27
N ARG A 58 -10.70 13.49 8.91
CA ARG A 58 -11.65 12.45 8.42
C ARG A 58 -12.07 12.66 6.96
N ASN A 59 -12.29 13.88 6.56
CA ASN A 59 -12.65 14.25 5.18
C ASN A 59 -11.47 14.20 4.19
N LYS A 60 -10.27 13.84 4.65
CA LYS A 60 -9.05 13.70 3.84
C LYS A 60 -8.49 12.28 3.79
N LEU A 61 -9.10 11.33 4.51
CA LEU A 61 -8.60 9.96 4.56
C LEU A 61 -8.51 9.34 3.16
N ILE A 62 -9.57 9.46 2.36
CA ILE A 62 -9.60 8.93 0.99
C ILE A 62 -8.53 9.61 0.12
N ASP A 63 -8.36 10.93 0.24
CA ASP A 63 -7.31 11.64 -0.49
C ASP A 63 -5.90 11.11 -0.14
N TYR A 64 -5.62 10.81 1.14
CA TYR A 64 -4.33 10.24 1.56
C TYR A 64 -4.15 8.78 1.12
N ILE A 65 -5.22 7.97 1.11
CA ILE A 65 -5.18 6.60 0.56
C ILE A 65 -4.83 6.65 -0.94
N ILE A 66 -5.48 7.52 -1.70
CA ILE A 66 -5.18 7.69 -3.13
C ILE A 66 -3.73 8.17 -3.31
N ALA A 67 -3.27 9.11 -2.51
CA ALA A 67 -1.89 9.61 -2.56
C ALA A 67 -0.88 8.48 -2.33
N SER A 68 -1.13 7.61 -1.33
CA SER A 68 -0.30 6.45 -1.02
C SER A 68 -0.27 5.38 -2.13
N CYS A 69 -1.26 5.38 -3.03
CA CYS A 69 -1.36 4.46 -4.16
C CYS A 69 -1.02 5.12 -5.51
N SER A 70 -0.60 6.39 -5.52
CA SER A 70 -0.35 7.15 -6.77
C SER A 70 1.00 6.83 -7.38
N ALA A 71 1.14 5.59 -7.91
CA ALA A 71 2.36 5.09 -8.55
C ALA A 71 2.63 5.79 -9.89
N THR A 72 3.28 6.95 -9.83
CA THR A 72 3.67 7.75 -11.00
C THR A 72 4.82 7.06 -11.77
N PRO A 73 4.79 7.00 -13.12
CA PRO A 73 3.91 7.71 -14.06
C PRO A 73 2.60 6.98 -14.43
N VAL A 74 2.27 5.86 -13.82
CA VAL A 74 1.06 5.09 -14.16
C VAL A 74 -0.19 5.81 -13.70
N LEU A 75 -0.18 6.26 -12.45
CA LEU A 75 -1.22 7.12 -11.88
C LEU A 75 -0.70 8.54 -11.71
N GLN A 76 -1.60 9.51 -11.81
CA GLN A 76 -1.25 10.91 -11.60
C GLN A 76 -0.87 11.17 -10.14
N PRO A 77 0.09 12.09 -9.88
CA PRO A 77 0.29 12.59 -8.53
C PRO A 77 -0.99 13.15 -7.95
N HIS A 78 -1.37 12.70 -6.76
CA HIS A 78 -2.61 13.15 -6.10
C HIS A 78 -2.40 14.50 -5.39
N LYS A 79 -3.38 15.40 -5.54
CA LYS A 79 -3.31 16.73 -4.94
C LYS A 79 -4.10 16.77 -3.62
N ILE A 80 -3.42 17.14 -2.52
CA ILE A 80 -4.05 17.41 -1.23
C ILE A 80 -3.70 18.85 -0.82
N GLY A 81 -4.69 19.74 -0.82
CA GLY A 81 -4.45 21.16 -0.60
C GLY A 81 -3.55 21.78 -1.66
N PHE A 82 -2.43 22.35 -1.27
CA PHE A 82 -1.43 22.94 -2.18
C PHE A 82 -0.33 21.98 -2.61
N SER A 83 -0.23 20.81 -1.99
CA SER A 83 0.82 19.83 -2.23
C SER A 83 0.37 18.69 -3.14
N LYS A 84 1.34 18.14 -3.88
CA LYS A 84 1.18 16.93 -4.69
C LYS A 84 1.94 15.79 -4.04
N TYR A 85 1.35 14.61 -4.10
CA TYR A 85 1.86 13.40 -3.49
C TYR A 85 1.91 12.25 -4.48
N ILE A 86 2.86 11.35 -4.29
CA ILE A 86 2.99 10.10 -5.03
C ILE A 86 3.09 8.92 -4.06
N ASP A 87 3.06 7.72 -4.61
CA ASP A 87 3.11 6.46 -3.87
C ASP A 87 4.29 6.41 -2.89
N GLY A 88 3.98 6.05 -1.65
CA GLY A 88 4.96 5.87 -0.59
C GLY A 88 5.88 4.68 -0.80
N GLY A 89 5.43 3.67 -1.54
CA GLY A 89 6.19 2.47 -1.86
C GLY A 89 7.49 2.73 -2.64
N PHE A 90 7.63 3.89 -3.27
CA PHE A 90 8.93 4.29 -3.86
C PHE A 90 10.02 4.57 -2.82
N ALA A 91 9.66 4.86 -1.58
CA ALA A 91 10.60 5.12 -0.50
C ALA A 91 10.65 3.97 0.51
N ASP A 92 9.48 3.45 0.88
CA ASP A 92 9.33 2.35 1.85
C ASP A 92 8.05 1.57 1.53
N ASN A 93 8.22 0.42 0.89
CA ASN A 93 7.10 -0.36 0.37
C ASN A 93 6.35 -1.17 1.45
N LEU A 94 7.02 -1.57 2.52
CA LEU A 94 6.44 -2.41 3.56
C LEU A 94 6.22 -1.69 4.90
N ALA A 95 6.82 -0.53 5.08
CA ALA A 95 6.69 0.33 6.27
C ALA A 95 6.94 -0.41 7.60
N ILE A 96 7.87 -1.40 7.63
CA ILE A 96 8.18 -2.23 8.79
C ILE A 96 8.68 -1.36 9.94
N ASP A 97 9.64 -0.48 9.68
CA ASP A 97 10.16 0.44 10.70
C ASP A 97 9.10 1.40 11.20
N TYR A 98 8.20 1.82 10.33
CA TYR A 98 7.09 2.67 10.76
C TYR A 98 6.11 1.93 11.68
N ALA A 99 5.87 0.63 11.45
CA ALA A 99 5.09 -0.18 12.38
C ALA A 99 5.78 -0.28 13.75
N ARG A 100 7.11 -0.45 13.80
CA ARG A 100 7.89 -0.42 15.05
C ARG A 100 7.81 0.93 15.76
N GLU A 101 7.95 2.04 15.02
CA GLU A 101 7.79 3.41 15.56
C GLU A 101 6.41 3.61 16.21
N LEU A 102 5.37 2.94 15.69
CA LEU A 102 4.01 2.96 16.23
C LEU A 102 3.77 1.97 17.38
N GLY A 103 4.81 1.23 17.81
CA GLY A 103 4.78 0.33 18.96
C GLY A 103 4.41 -1.12 18.63
N ALA A 104 4.44 -1.54 17.36
CA ALA A 104 4.25 -2.94 17.00
C ALA A 104 5.39 -3.79 17.55
N THR A 105 5.05 -4.86 18.27
CA THR A 105 6.00 -5.85 18.83
C THR A 105 6.06 -7.13 18.02
N GLU A 106 5.04 -7.36 17.18
CA GLU A 106 4.96 -8.45 16.23
C GLU A 106 4.43 -7.88 14.90
N ILE A 107 5.12 -8.16 13.81
CA ILE A 107 4.83 -7.60 12.49
C ILE A 107 4.63 -8.74 11.50
N LEU A 108 3.52 -8.72 10.78
CA LEU A 108 3.29 -9.56 9.61
C LEU A 108 3.53 -8.71 8.36
N ALA A 109 4.69 -8.90 7.73
CA ALA A 109 5.05 -8.23 6.49
C ALA A 109 4.67 -9.09 5.28
N VAL A 110 3.90 -8.52 4.34
CA VAL A 110 3.48 -9.19 3.11
C VAL A 110 4.09 -8.46 1.92
N ASP A 111 5.09 -9.08 1.29
CA ASP A 111 5.79 -8.56 0.12
C ASP A 111 5.18 -9.14 -1.17
N LEU A 112 5.31 -8.41 -2.27
CA LEU A 112 4.86 -8.85 -3.59
C LEU A 112 6.01 -9.18 -4.55
N TYR A 113 7.26 -9.02 -4.13
CA TYR A 113 8.44 -9.32 -4.96
C TYR A 113 8.87 -10.78 -4.83
N TYR A 114 8.85 -11.50 -5.96
CA TYR A 114 9.20 -12.92 -6.03
C TYR A 114 10.70 -13.19 -5.97
N LEU A 115 11.50 -12.51 -6.80
CA LEU A 115 12.92 -12.84 -6.99
C LEU A 115 13.81 -12.39 -5.83
N LYS A 116 13.45 -11.30 -5.19
CA LYS A 116 14.20 -10.75 -4.06
C LYS A 116 13.25 -10.02 -3.13
N PRO A 117 13.20 -10.41 -1.85
CA PRO A 117 12.44 -9.66 -0.84
C PRO A 117 12.86 -8.20 -0.81
N THR A 118 11.89 -7.29 -0.65
CA THR A 118 12.14 -5.85 -0.60
C THR A 118 13.02 -5.46 0.58
N HIS A 119 12.81 -6.14 1.72
CA HIS A 119 13.56 -5.98 2.98
C HIS A 119 14.18 -7.31 3.38
N GLU A 120 15.21 -7.75 2.65
CA GLU A 120 15.88 -9.05 2.90
C GLU A 120 16.47 -9.14 4.32
N GLU A 121 16.92 -8.03 4.87
CA GLU A 121 17.43 -7.89 6.23
C GLU A 121 16.39 -8.23 7.31
N GLU A 122 15.11 -8.03 7.01
CA GLU A 122 14.00 -8.28 7.93
C GLU A 122 13.49 -9.73 7.92
N MET A 123 13.92 -10.55 6.96
CA MET A 123 13.45 -11.95 6.84
C MET A 123 13.75 -12.81 8.06
N ASN A 124 14.80 -12.47 8.81
CA ASN A 124 15.25 -13.19 10.00
C ASN A 124 15.05 -12.40 11.30
N ALA A 125 14.38 -11.24 11.23
CA ALA A 125 14.08 -10.46 12.42
C ALA A 125 13.08 -11.23 13.30
N LYS A 126 13.31 -11.21 14.62
CA LYS A 126 12.50 -12.01 15.57
C LYS A 126 11.07 -11.50 15.72
N ASP A 127 10.87 -10.23 15.44
CA ASP A 127 9.60 -9.51 15.52
C ASP A 127 8.85 -9.50 14.20
N VAL A 128 9.42 -10.05 13.11
CA VAL A 128 8.81 -10.02 11.77
C VAL A 128 8.52 -11.41 11.23
N THR A 129 7.27 -11.67 10.96
CA THR A 129 6.85 -12.79 10.11
C THR A 129 6.78 -12.30 8.66
N TYR A 130 7.78 -12.64 7.86
CA TYR A 130 7.91 -12.17 6.48
C TYR A 130 7.31 -13.17 5.49
N ILE A 131 6.31 -12.75 4.72
CA ILE A 131 5.66 -13.53 3.66
C ILE A 131 5.98 -12.87 2.33
N PHE A 132 6.48 -13.65 1.38
CA PHE A 132 6.71 -13.23 0.00
C PHE A 132 6.31 -14.34 -0.97
N PRO A 133 6.03 -14.02 -2.25
CA PRO A 133 5.50 -14.99 -3.20
C PRO A 133 6.49 -16.12 -3.48
N SER A 134 6.00 -17.37 -3.51
CA SER A 134 6.78 -18.54 -3.94
C SER A 134 6.91 -18.67 -5.47
N GLU A 135 6.13 -17.88 -6.22
CA GLU A 135 6.08 -17.88 -7.68
C GLU A 135 5.97 -16.46 -8.21
N ASP A 136 6.42 -16.22 -9.45
CA ASP A 136 6.27 -14.93 -10.13
C ASP A 136 4.78 -14.55 -10.28
N LEU A 137 4.41 -13.41 -9.74
CA LEU A 137 3.06 -12.87 -9.81
C LEU A 137 2.75 -12.20 -11.16
N GLY A 138 3.74 -12.09 -12.05
CA GLY A 138 3.62 -11.42 -13.34
C GLY A 138 3.66 -9.89 -13.22
N SER A 139 3.18 -9.22 -14.27
CA SER A 139 3.18 -7.76 -14.31
C SER A 139 2.11 -7.17 -13.39
N PHE A 140 2.50 -6.26 -12.56
CA PHE A 140 1.58 -5.52 -11.70
C PHE A 140 0.63 -4.58 -12.48
N PHE A 141 0.85 -4.43 -13.78
CA PHE A 141 -0.06 -3.76 -14.70
C PHE A 141 -1.06 -4.72 -15.38
N SER A 142 -0.99 -6.01 -15.09
CA SER A 142 -1.94 -6.98 -15.65
C SER A 142 -3.23 -6.95 -14.83
N PHE A 143 -4.34 -6.65 -15.53
CA PHE A 143 -5.69 -6.73 -14.98
C PHE A 143 -6.44 -7.95 -15.52
N ASN A 144 -5.72 -9.03 -15.83
CA ASN A 144 -6.30 -10.28 -16.29
C ASN A 144 -6.92 -11.04 -15.12
N LYS A 145 -8.21 -11.37 -15.22
CA LYS A 145 -8.95 -12.07 -14.16
C LYS A 145 -8.30 -13.39 -13.76
N ASN A 146 -7.81 -14.18 -14.72
CA ASN A 146 -7.21 -15.49 -14.44
C ASN A 146 -5.89 -15.34 -13.69
N GLU A 147 -5.06 -14.35 -14.05
CA GLU A 147 -3.84 -14.02 -13.34
C GLU A 147 -4.13 -13.54 -11.92
N MET A 148 -5.14 -12.71 -11.74
CA MET A 148 -5.55 -12.25 -10.40
C MET A 148 -5.99 -13.42 -9.51
N LEU A 149 -6.80 -14.35 -10.04
CA LEU A 149 -7.22 -15.56 -9.29
C LEU A 149 -6.05 -16.48 -8.97
N ARG A 150 -5.12 -16.66 -9.92
CA ARG A 150 -3.88 -17.41 -9.70
C ARG A 150 -3.05 -16.76 -8.57
N ASN A 151 -2.83 -15.46 -8.65
CA ASN A 151 -2.04 -14.73 -7.67
C ASN A 151 -2.68 -14.79 -6.27
N GLN A 152 -4.00 -14.72 -6.17
CA GLN A 152 -4.73 -14.93 -4.93
C GLN A 152 -4.48 -16.33 -4.35
N ALA A 153 -4.49 -17.37 -5.18
CA ALA A 153 -4.23 -18.74 -4.74
C ALA A 153 -2.76 -18.92 -4.27
N ILE A 154 -1.80 -18.30 -4.95
CA ILE A 154 -0.39 -18.28 -4.53
C ILE A 154 -0.27 -17.61 -3.16
N GLY A 155 -0.79 -16.40 -2.99
CA GLY A 155 -0.72 -15.67 -1.73
C GLY A 155 -1.38 -16.42 -0.56
N TYR A 156 -2.52 -17.08 -0.81
CA TYR A 156 -3.16 -17.94 0.20
C TYR A 156 -2.27 -19.10 0.62
N LYS A 157 -1.69 -19.83 -0.35
CA LYS A 157 -0.78 -20.97 -0.13
C LYS A 157 0.46 -20.54 0.67
N ASP A 158 1.09 -19.42 0.28
CA ASP A 158 2.31 -18.95 0.90
C ASP A 158 2.07 -18.47 2.34
N ALA A 159 1.01 -17.71 2.57
CA ALA A 159 0.60 -17.31 3.90
C ALA A 159 0.26 -18.52 4.79
N TYR A 160 -0.50 -19.48 4.26
CA TYR A 160 -0.85 -20.70 4.99
C TYR A 160 0.37 -21.50 5.40
N ASN A 161 1.31 -21.74 4.49
CA ASN A 161 2.54 -22.48 4.77
C ASN A 161 3.41 -21.74 5.79
N LYS A 162 3.56 -20.42 5.65
CA LYS A 162 4.38 -19.62 6.58
C LYS A 162 3.78 -19.61 7.98
N LEU A 163 2.47 -19.41 8.11
CA LEU A 163 1.80 -19.29 9.42
C LEU A 163 1.62 -20.63 10.12
N LEU A 164 1.57 -21.76 9.41
CA LEU A 164 1.56 -23.10 10.04
C LEU A 164 2.87 -23.46 10.71
N LEU A 165 4.01 -22.94 10.24
CA LEU A 165 5.32 -23.19 10.84
C LEU A 165 5.52 -22.46 12.19
N TYR A 166 4.60 -21.56 12.55
CA TYR A 166 4.60 -20.79 13.80
C TYR A 166 3.60 -21.30 14.86
N ARG A 167 2.99 -22.46 14.61
CA ARG A 167 2.21 -23.22 15.60
C ARG A 167 3.00 -24.39 16.14
#